data_7fb4225618f944c7b55b902681b2cbea
#
_entry.id   7fb4225618f944c7b55b902681b2cbea
#
_cell.length_a   1.000
_cell.length_b   1.000
_cell.length_c   1.000
_cell.angle_alpha   90.00
_cell.angle_beta   90.00
_cell.angle_gamma   90.00
#
_symmetry.space_group_name_H-M   'P 1'
#
loop_
_entity.id
_entity.type
_entity.pdbx_description
1 polymer ?
#
loop_
_entity_poly.entity_id
_entity_poly.type
_entity_poly.pdbx_seq_one_letter_code
_entity_poly.pdbx_strand_id
1 'polypeptide(L)'
;MVADAPVMLGLSYAVDGVTYTPADPVSYDEVGYASVAEEGSNGAATANGESFVASAITAAHKSLPLPSYVEVTALDSGRTILVRVNDRGPMRNDRIIALSPGAAAQLGMSAQSAPVRVRRVNPPDQDQVALRRHGRAAERLESPDALLKVLRERLGKHGTSAPPPSQTAPVKPSRTAKPGATFDPPTLAKPAASASGPASAATGRYIVQVGAFSSRERAETLAKRIDAHVTSGGGLWRVRFGPYPSQQAAQAGIRAAAAKGFPNARIMANDGQ
;
A
#
# COMPACT_ATOMS: atom_id res chain seq x y z
N MET A 1 0.52 14.91 -16.40
CA MET A 1 -0.58 14.09 -15.86
C MET A 1 0.03 12.85 -15.24
N VAL A 2 -0.24 12.60 -13.98
CA VAL A 2 0.25 11.41 -13.25
C VAL A 2 -0.57 10.16 -13.59
N ALA A 3 -0.01 8.97 -13.34
CA ALA A 3 -0.64 7.69 -13.65
C ALA A 3 -1.18 7.00 -12.38
N ASP A 4 -2.23 6.17 -12.53
CA ASP A 4 -2.76 5.36 -11.44
C ASP A 4 -2.26 3.91 -11.44
N ALA A 5 -1.33 3.59 -12.32
CA ALA A 5 -0.70 2.27 -12.40
C ALA A 5 0.83 2.42 -12.46
N PRO A 6 1.56 1.52 -11.82
CA PRO A 6 1.07 0.41 -10.99
C PRO A 6 0.57 0.85 -9.61
N VAL A 7 -0.44 0.16 -9.08
CA VAL A 7 -0.87 0.36 -7.69
C VAL A 7 0.13 -0.33 -6.75
N MET A 8 0.65 0.40 -5.76
CA MET A 8 1.68 -0.06 -4.84
C MET A 8 1.14 -0.14 -3.41
N LEU A 9 1.46 -1.22 -2.70
CA LEU A 9 1.17 -1.32 -1.27
C LEU A 9 2.35 -0.85 -0.42
N GLY A 10 3.57 -1.15 -0.85
CA GLY A 10 4.77 -0.88 -0.07
C GLY A 10 5.00 -1.89 1.06
N LEU A 11 6.05 -1.67 1.84
CA LEU A 11 6.44 -2.50 2.98
C LEU A 11 5.74 -2.01 4.25
N SER A 12 5.69 -2.88 5.28
CA SER A 12 5.33 -2.47 6.62
C SER A 12 6.39 -1.51 7.17
N TYR A 13 5.96 -0.50 7.92
CA TYR A 13 6.83 0.50 8.53
C TYR A 13 6.26 0.91 9.89
N ALA A 14 7.10 1.49 10.75
CA ALA A 14 6.71 1.92 12.09
C ALA A 14 6.55 3.45 12.16
N VAL A 15 5.55 3.91 12.89
CA VAL A 15 5.33 5.31 13.26
C VAL A 15 5.12 5.34 14.77
N ASP A 16 5.98 6.04 15.50
CA ASP A 16 5.92 6.17 16.98
C ASP A 16 5.65 4.82 17.67
N GLY A 17 6.39 3.78 17.27
CA GLY A 17 6.28 2.43 17.88
C GLY A 17 5.12 1.58 17.38
N VAL A 18 4.20 2.10 16.56
CA VAL A 18 3.10 1.35 15.96
C VAL A 18 3.47 0.91 14.54
N THR A 19 3.35 -0.39 14.26
CA THR A 19 3.63 -0.94 12.93
C THR A 19 2.39 -0.86 12.04
N TYR A 20 2.52 -0.20 10.89
CA TYR A 20 1.51 -0.12 9.84
C TYR A 20 1.88 -1.03 8.69
N THR A 21 0.94 -1.88 8.29
CA THR A 21 1.08 -2.77 7.12
C THR A 21 0.12 -2.29 6.04
N PRO A 22 0.62 -1.72 4.94
CA PRO A 22 -0.24 -1.33 3.83
C PRO A 22 -1.00 -2.52 3.27
N ALA A 23 -2.28 -2.33 3.02
CA ALA A 23 -3.19 -3.37 2.54
C ALA A 23 -4.18 -2.79 1.53
N ASP A 24 -4.83 -3.64 0.77
CA ASP A 24 -5.92 -3.28 -0.15
C ASP A 24 -7.26 -3.75 0.42
N PRO A 25 -7.85 -3.04 1.40
CA PRO A 25 -9.12 -3.42 1.99
C PRO A 25 -10.26 -3.24 0.97
N VAL A 26 -11.27 -4.11 1.01
CA VAL A 26 -12.47 -3.99 0.19
C VAL A 26 -13.23 -2.69 0.48
N SER A 27 -13.22 -2.27 1.74
CA SER A 27 -13.82 -1.02 2.20
C SER A 27 -12.93 -0.37 3.27
N TYR A 28 -12.88 0.95 3.27
CA TYR A 28 -12.25 1.76 4.31
C TYR A 28 -13.18 2.93 4.61
N ASP A 29 -13.56 3.10 5.86
CA ASP A 29 -14.44 4.17 6.34
C ASP A 29 -14.16 4.45 7.82
N GLU A 30 -13.36 5.47 8.08
CA GLU A 30 -12.93 5.83 9.42
C GLU A 30 -13.13 7.32 9.72
N VAL A 31 -13.31 7.63 11.00
CA VAL A 31 -13.32 8.98 11.55
C VAL A 31 -12.08 9.19 12.40
N GLY A 32 -11.50 10.39 12.28
CA GLY A 32 -10.30 10.78 13.01
C GLY A 32 -9.92 12.21 12.70
N TYR A 33 -8.67 12.55 12.93
CA TYR A 33 -8.17 13.89 12.63
C TYR A 33 -7.31 13.90 11.38
N ALA A 34 -7.55 14.88 10.50
CA ALA A 34 -6.63 15.22 9.42
C ALA A 34 -5.56 16.18 9.91
N SER A 35 -4.41 16.19 9.26
CA SER A 35 -3.42 17.26 9.33
C SER A 35 -3.21 17.88 7.95
N VAL A 36 -2.60 19.05 7.90
CA VAL A 36 -2.12 19.66 6.65
C VAL A 36 -0.65 19.30 6.47
N ALA A 37 -0.25 18.85 5.27
CA ALA A 37 1.14 18.63 4.92
C ALA A 37 1.89 19.97 4.80
N GLU A 38 3.18 19.97 5.12
CA GLU A 38 4.01 21.16 5.07
C GLU A 38 4.23 21.62 3.62
N GLU A 39 4.07 22.92 3.36
CA GLU A 39 4.32 23.50 2.03
C GLU A 39 5.78 23.38 1.59
N GLY A 40 6.71 23.32 2.54
CA GLY A 40 8.14 23.13 2.29
C GLY A 40 8.49 21.81 1.58
N SER A 41 7.57 20.86 1.53
CA SER A 41 7.72 19.58 0.83
C SER A 41 7.44 19.68 -0.68
N ASN A 42 7.07 20.83 -1.22
CA ASN A 42 6.73 20.97 -2.63
C ASN A 42 7.90 20.56 -3.54
N GLY A 43 7.64 19.66 -4.49
CA GLY A 43 8.65 19.05 -5.35
C GLY A 43 9.34 17.81 -4.77
N ALA A 44 9.16 17.48 -3.49
CA ALA A 44 9.69 16.27 -2.90
C ALA A 44 9.03 15.01 -3.51
N ALA A 45 9.76 13.91 -3.53
CA ALA A 45 9.21 12.64 -4.01
C ALA A 45 8.23 12.05 -2.99
N THR A 46 7.04 11.70 -3.45
CA THR A 46 6.04 10.96 -2.66
C THR A 46 6.34 9.47 -2.67
N ALA A 47 5.69 8.70 -1.80
CA ALA A 47 5.93 7.27 -1.66
C ALA A 47 5.59 6.45 -2.93
N ASN A 48 4.77 6.96 -3.83
CA ASN A 48 4.54 6.33 -5.14
C ASN A 48 5.47 6.85 -6.25
N GLY A 49 6.45 7.72 -5.93
CA GLY A 49 7.45 8.24 -6.86
C GLY A 49 7.02 9.48 -7.64
N GLU A 50 5.85 10.04 -7.37
CA GLU A 50 5.42 11.33 -7.95
C GLU A 50 6.07 12.51 -7.20
N SER A 51 6.13 13.67 -7.85
CA SER A 51 6.50 14.90 -7.13
C SER A 51 5.30 15.42 -6.34
N PHE A 52 5.51 15.78 -5.08
CA PHE A 52 4.50 16.45 -4.27
C PHE A 52 4.20 17.84 -4.82
N VAL A 53 2.92 18.12 -5.05
CA VAL A 53 2.44 19.42 -5.52
C VAL A 53 1.48 19.97 -4.47
N ALA A 54 1.88 21.03 -3.77
CA ALA A 54 1.14 21.58 -2.65
C ALA A 54 -0.29 22.04 -3.02
N SER A 55 -0.48 22.58 -4.23
CA SER A 55 -1.79 23.01 -4.75
C SER A 55 -2.70 21.89 -5.27
N ALA A 56 -2.16 20.70 -5.50
CA ALA A 56 -2.94 19.54 -5.97
C ALA A 56 -3.84 18.99 -4.87
N ILE A 57 -4.93 18.34 -5.25
CA ILE A 57 -5.87 17.73 -4.29
C ILE A 57 -5.41 16.30 -3.98
N THR A 58 -4.35 16.21 -3.17
CA THR A 58 -3.70 14.94 -2.79
C THR A 58 -3.64 14.75 -1.27
N ALA A 59 -3.31 13.53 -0.86
CA ALA A 59 -3.13 13.19 0.54
C ALA A 59 -2.10 12.07 0.75
N ALA A 60 -1.57 11.99 1.98
CA ALA A 60 -0.84 10.85 2.49
C ALA A 60 -1.71 10.02 3.43
N HIS A 61 -1.66 8.70 3.29
CA HIS A 61 -2.37 7.75 4.13
C HIS A 61 -1.48 6.57 4.54
N LYS A 62 -1.64 6.08 5.79
CA LYS A 62 -0.72 5.09 6.36
C LYS A 62 -0.79 3.72 5.70
N SER A 63 -1.98 3.24 5.32
CA SER A 63 -2.16 1.85 4.92
C SER A 63 -2.86 1.63 3.58
N LEU A 64 -3.55 2.63 3.02
CA LEU A 64 -4.25 2.46 1.73
C LEU A 64 -3.28 2.23 0.57
N PRO A 65 -3.70 1.56 -0.52
CA PRO A 65 -2.91 1.43 -1.74
C PRO A 65 -2.55 2.79 -2.34
N LEU A 66 -1.40 2.87 -3.01
CA LEU A 66 -0.97 4.07 -3.72
C LEU A 66 -0.86 3.80 -5.23
N PRO A 67 -1.52 4.61 -6.07
CA PRO A 67 -2.52 5.59 -5.68
C PRO A 67 -3.88 4.96 -5.34
N SER A 68 -4.69 5.67 -4.56
CA SER A 68 -6.10 5.36 -4.33
C SER A 68 -6.91 6.65 -4.17
N TYR A 69 -8.23 6.52 -4.13
CA TYR A 69 -9.13 7.66 -4.03
C TYR A 69 -9.95 7.56 -2.75
N VAL A 70 -10.07 8.67 -2.05
CA VAL A 70 -10.88 8.78 -0.84
C VAL A 70 -11.77 10.01 -0.90
N GLU A 71 -12.98 9.90 -0.36
CA GLU A 71 -13.76 11.06 0.03
C GLU A 71 -13.39 11.45 1.46
N VAL A 72 -13.11 12.73 1.65
CA VAL A 72 -12.81 13.31 2.94
C VAL A 72 -13.93 14.29 3.28
N THR A 73 -14.63 14.05 4.37
CA THR A 73 -15.71 14.90 4.88
C THR A 73 -15.25 15.61 6.13
N ALA A 74 -15.27 16.93 6.14
CA ALA A 74 -15.07 17.75 7.34
C ALA A 74 -16.27 17.58 8.28
N LEU A 75 -16.04 17.16 9.50
CA LEU A 75 -17.13 16.93 10.45
C LEU A 75 -17.70 18.25 11.01
N ASP A 76 -16.98 19.36 10.88
CA ASP A 76 -17.43 20.67 11.34
C ASP A 76 -18.46 21.28 10.38
N SER A 77 -18.20 21.21 9.07
CA SER A 77 -19.01 21.86 8.03
C SER A 77 -19.87 20.90 7.21
N GLY A 78 -19.58 19.58 7.21
CA GLY A 78 -20.21 18.62 6.33
C GLY A 78 -19.66 18.63 4.90
N ARG A 79 -18.75 19.57 4.57
CA ARG A 79 -18.13 19.64 3.25
C ARG A 79 -17.36 18.37 2.93
N THR A 80 -17.57 17.84 1.73
CA THR A 80 -16.92 16.62 1.27
C THR A 80 -16.15 16.90 -0.02
N ILE A 81 -14.91 16.42 -0.09
CA ILE A 81 -14.07 16.50 -1.28
C ILE A 81 -13.55 15.11 -1.67
N LEU A 82 -13.28 14.94 -2.96
CA LEU A 82 -12.54 13.76 -3.45
C LEU A 82 -11.05 14.08 -3.48
N VAL A 83 -10.24 13.18 -2.94
CA VAL A 83 -8.80 13.34 -2.79
C VAL A 83 -8.09 12.12 -3.35
N ARG A 84 -6.96 12.32 -4.03
CA ARG A 84 -6.09 11.25 -4.50
C ARG A 84 -4.98 11.00 -3.49
N VAL A 85 -4.94 9.78 -2.93
CA VAL A 85 -3.88 9.36 -2.00
C VAL A 85 -2.70 8.86 -2.83
N ASN A 86 -1.57 9.53 -2.74
CA ASN A 86 -0.34 9.20 -3.48
C ASN A 86 0.90 9.11 -2.59
N ASP A 87 0.75 9.30 -1.27
CA ASP A 87 1.87 9.29 -0.35
C ASP A 87 1.60 8.48 0.93
N ARG A 88 2.67 8.18 1.70
CA ARG A 88 2.64 7.53 3.01
C ARG A 88 2.74 8.54 4.14
N GLY A 89 1.90 8.36 5.13
CA GLY A 89 1.80 9.22 6.30
C GLY A 89 0.35 9.38 6.77
N PRO A 90 0.07 10.27 7.68
CA PRO A 90 1.01 11.10 8.45
C PRO A 90 1.91 10.27 9.36
N MET A 91 3.13 10.73 9.62
CA MET A 91 4.09 10.07 10.51
C MET A 91 3.80 10.42 11.99
N ARG A 92 2.53 10.40 12.34
CA ARG A 92 1.97 10.65 13.68
C ARG A 92 0.77 9.73 13.90
N ASN A 93 0.64 9.16 15.10
CA ASN A 93 -0.43 8.19 15.37
C ASN A 93 -1.78 8.86 15.65
N ASP A 94 -1.79 10.11 16.06
CA ASP A 94 -2.98 10.90 16.37
C ASP A 94 -3.70 11.47 15.14
N ARG A 95 -3.24 11.15 13.93
CA ARG A 95 -3.83 11.58 12.65
C ARG A 95 -4.08 10.38 11.75
N ILE A 96 -5.19 10.40 11.02
CA ILE A 96 -5.53 9.32 10.07
C ILE A 96 -5.12 9.64 8.63
N ILE A 97 -5.05 10.93 8.28
CA ILE A 97 -4.71 11.40 6.94
C ILE A 97 -3.96 12.74 7.02
N ALA A 98 -3.02 12.96 6.10
CA ALA A 98 -2.40 14.28 5.88
C ALA A 98 -2.83 14.81 4.51
N LEU A 99 -3.49 15.97 4.48
CA LEU A 99 -3.96 16.61 3.25
C LEU A 99 -2.91 17.57 2.71
N SER A 100 -2.76 17.65 1.40
CA SER A 100 -2.02 18.77 0.79
C SER A 100 -2.66 20.12 1.15
N PRO A 101 -1.92 21.22 1.12
CA PRO A 101 -2.49 22.56 1.31
C PRO A 101 -3.69 22.85 0.39
N GLY A 102 -3.62 22.43 -0.89
CA GLY A 102 -4.72 22.55 -1.83
C GLY A 102 -5.97 21.76 -1.42
N ALA A 103 -5.80 20.53 -0.94
CA ALA A 103 -6.90 19.69 -0.45
C ALA A 103 -7.50 20.28 0.85
N ALA A 104 -6.66 20.72 1.77
CA ALA A 104 -7.09 21.35 3.02
C ALA A 104 -7.90 22.64 2.75
N ALA A 105 -7.43 23.49 1.85
CA ALA A 105 -8.13 24.69 1.43
C ALA A 105 -9.48 24.37 0.75
N GLN A 106 -9.53 23.37 -0.12
CA GLN A 106 -10.78 22.95 -0.76
C GLN A 106 -11.77 22.37 0.25
N LEU A 107 -11.30 21.62 1.26
CA LEU A 107 -12.13 21.10 2.35
C LEU A 107 -12.64 22.23 3.28
N GLY A 108 -11.99 23.38 3.26
CA GLY A 108 -12.31 24.52 4.12
C GLY A 108 -11.66 24.44 5.52
N MET A 109 -10.53 23.74 5.63
CA MET A 109 -9.78 23.70 6.89
C MET A 109 -9.15 25.06 7.18
N SER A 110 -9.48 25.64 8.33
CA SER A 110 -8.88 26.89 8.83
C SER A 110 -7.72 26.66 9.79
N ALA A 111 -7.52 25.44 10.25
CA ALA A 111 -6.47 25.05 11.20
C ALA A 111 -5.62 23.91 10.63
N GLN A 112 -4.43 23.69 11.24
CA GLN A 112 -3.52 22.60 10.88
C GLN A 112 -4.09 21.20 11.17
N SER A 113 -5.23 21.11 11.86
CA SER A 113 -5.92 19.88 12.18
C SER A 113 -7.42 20.07 12.16
N ALA A 114 -8.15 19.12 11.60
CA ALA A 114 -9.61 19.12 11.60
C ALA A 114 -10.15 17.69 11.78
N PRO A 115 -11.33 17.53 12.43
CA PRO A 115 -12.01 16.26 12.51
C PRO A 115 -12.62 15.90 11.15
N VAL A 116 -12.33 14.71 10.67
CA VAL A 116 -12.76 14.25 9.35
C VAL A 116 -13.26 12.81 9.38
N ARG A 117 -14.10 12.48 8.39
CA ARG A 117 -14.33 11.10 7.94
C ARG A 117 -13.55 10.87 6.67
N VAL A 118 -12.87 9.74 6.58
CA VAL A 118 -12.16 9.28 5.37
C VAL A 118 -12.81 8.00 4.88
N ARG A 119 -13.30 8.00 3.64
CA ARG A 119 -13.95 6.86 3.01
C ARG A 119 -13.30 6.55 1.67
N ARG A 120 -12.81 5.32 1.49
CA ARG A 120 -12.31 4.88 0.20
C ARG A 120 -13.43 4.73 -0.82
N VAL A 121 -13.22 5.22 -2.02
CA VAL A 121 -14.19 5.19 -3.11
C VAL A 121 -13.52 4.83 -4.44
N ASN A 122 -14.32 4.42 -5.41
CA ASN A 122 -13.91 4.29 -6.80
C ASN A 122 -14.68 5.34 -7.62
N PRO A 123 -14.11 6.54 -7.81
CA PRO A 123 -14.81 7.62 -8.48
C PRO A 123 -14.89 7.42 -9.99
N PRO A 124 -15.80 8.12 -10.69
CA PRO A 124 -15.87 8.14 -12.14
C PRO A 124 -14.54 8.55 -12.78
N ASP A 125 -14.25 8.05 -13.98
CA ASP A 125 -13.01 8.34 -14.71
C ASP A 125 -12.75 9.83 -14.90
N GLN A 126 -13.81 10.63 -15.10
CA GLN A 126 -13.73 12.08 -15.22
C GLN A 126 -13.08 12.72 -14.00
N ASP A 127 -13.48 12.31 -12.78
CA ASP A 127 -12.94 12.82 -11.52
C ASP A 127 -11.48 12.34 -11.32
N GLN A 128 -11.19 11.08 -11.67
CA GLN A 128 -9.84 10.56 -11.63
C GLN A 128 -8.90 11.35 -12.55
N VAL A 129 -9.35 11.64 -13.79
CA VAL A 129 -8.58 12.44 -14.76
C VAL A 129 -8.34 13.85 -14.23
N ALA A 130 -9.35 14.49 -13.62
CA ALA A 130 -9.20 15.82 -13.04
C ALA A 130 -8.11 15.84 -11.97
N LEU A 131 -8.15 14.90 -11.00
CA LEU A 131 -7.16 14.82 -9.93
C LEU A 131 -5.76 14.46 -10.44
N ARG A 132 -5.64 13.58 -11.44
CA ARG A 132 -4.35 13.25 -12.09
C ARG A 132 -3.71 14.43 -12.83
N ARG A 133 -4.51 15.42 -13.19
CA ARG A 133 -4.04 16.69 -13.78
C ARG A 133 -3.80 17.77 -12.73
N HIS A 134 -3.81 17.42 -11.44
CA HIS A 134 -3.73 18.33 -10.30
C HIS A 134 -4.89 19.34 -10.23
N GLY A 135 -5.99 19.03 -10.90
CA GLY A 135 -7.23 19.78 -10.84
C GLY A 135 -8.13 19.33 -9.69
N ARG A 136 -9.38 19.76 -9.73
CA ARG A 136 -10.42 19.42 -8.75
C ARG A 136 -11.44 18.51 -9.39
N ALA A 137 -11.89 17.52 -8.63
CA ALA A 137 -13.06 16.71 -8.99
C ALA A 137 -14.35 17.51 -8.84
N ALA A 138 -15.45 16.99 -9.38
CA ALA A 138 -16.76 17.59 -9.20
C ALA A 138 -17.11 17.75 -7.70
N GLU A 139 -17.84 18.80 -7.37
CA GLU A 139 -18.29 19.03 -6.00
C GLU A 139 -19.17 17.89 -5.51
N ARG A 140 -19.02 17.58 -4.23
CA ARG A 140 -19.82 16.59 -3.52
C ARG A 140 -20.91 17.29 -2.72
N LEU A 141 -22.05 16.63 -2.59
CA LEU A 141 -23.08 17.11 -1.68
C LEU A 141 -22.55 17.14 -0.25
N GLU A 142 -22.93 18.17 0.49
CA GLU A 142 -22.62 18.27 1.90
C GLU A 142 -23.31 17.15 2.69
N SER A 143 -22.63 16.67 3.71
CA SER A 143 -23.17 15.62 4.56
C SER A 143 -24.28 16.19 5.47
N PRO A 144 -25.45 15.52 5.58
CA PRO A 144 -26.52 15.96 6.45
C PRO A 144 -26.11 16.03 7.92
N ASP A 145 -26.64 17.00 8.68
CA ASP A 145 -26.35 17.18 10.12
C ASP A 145 -26.59 15.93 10.96
N ALA A 146 -27.62 15.16 10.64
CA ALA A 146 -27.91 13.89 11.32
C ALA A 146 -26.73 12.89 11.20
N LEU A 147 -26.11 12.81 10.01
CA LEU A 147 -24.94 11.97 9.80
C LEU A 147 -23.72 12.55 10.54
N LEU A 148 -23.51 13.85 10.44
CA LEU A 148 -22.40 14.52 11.14
C LEU A 148 -22.44 14.30 12.65
N LYS A 149 -23.63 14.36 13.25
CA LYS A 149 -23.82 14.05 14.68
C LYS A 149 -23.34 12.65 15.03
N VAL A 150 -23.75 11.63 14.28
CA VAL A 150 -23.33 10.24 14.50
C VAL A 150 -21.79 10.08 14.32
N LEU A 151 -21.22 10.74 13.31
CA LEU A 151 -19.78 10.68 13.06
C LEU A 151 -18.97 11.36 14.18
N ARG A 152 -19.44 12.50 14.70
CA ARG A 152 -18.83 13.19 15.86
C ARG A 152 -18.91 12.32 17.13
N GLU A 153 -20.04 11.66 17.37
CA GLU A 153 -20.18 10.69 18.48
C GLU A 153 -19.22 9.51 18.33
N ARG A 154 -19.05 9.01 17.10
CA ARG A 154 -18.06 7.96 16.80
C ARG A 154 -16.64 8.45 17.07
N LEU A 155 -16.30 9.65 16.65
CA LEU A 155 -14.99 10.28 16.92
C LEU A 155 -14.72 10.38 18.43
N GLY A 156 -15.70 10.81 19.22
CA GLY A 156 -15.59 10.90 20.69
C GLY A 156 -15.36 9.57 21.38
N LYS A 157 -15.93 8.48 20.84
CA LYS A 157 -15.71 7.11 21.35
C LYS A 157 -14.35 6.54 20.97
N HIS A 158 -13.79 6.94 19.84
CA HIS A 158 -12.48 6.53 19.34
C HIS A 158 -11.36 7.48 19.78
N GLY A 159 -11.62 8.40 20.72
CA GLY A 159 -10.67 9.40 21.20
C GLY A 159 -9.26 8.86 21.32
N THR A 160 -8.38 9.32 20.43
CA THR A 160 -6.94 9.02 20.34
C THR A 160 -6.53 7.54 20.26
N SER A 161 -7.42 6.64 19.90
CA SER A 161 -7.04 5.25 19.69
C SER A 161 -6.45 5.08 18.30
N ALA A 162 -5.14 4.81 18.22
CA ALA A 162 -4.53 4.23 17.03
C ALA A 162 -5.35 3.01 16.61
N PRO A 163 -5.49 2.72 15.29
CA PRO A 163 -6.17 1.51 14.84
C PRO A 163 -5.59 0.30 15.57
N PRO A 164 -6.42 -0.70 15.93
CA PRO A 164 -5.93 -1.85 16.66
C PRO A 164 -4.77 -2.48 15.89
N PRO A 165 -3.64 -2.79 16.54
CA PRO A 165 -2.53 -3.44 15.87
C PRO A 165 -3.07 -4.74 15.30
N SER A 166 -2.85 -4.98 14.00
CA SER A 166 -3.07 -6.30 13.42
C SER A 166 -2.35 -7.31 14.29
N GLN A 167 -3.11 -8.16 14.98
CA GLN A 167 -2.56 -9.17 15.91
C GLN A 167 -1.74 -10.16 15.09
N THR A 168 -0.45 -9.90 14.98
CA THR A 168 0.53 -10.92 14.68
C THR A 168 0.89 -11.55 16.03
N ALA A 169 0.66 -12.84 16.14
CA ALA A 169 0.99 -13.63 17.32
C ALA A 169 2.45 -13.41 17.76
N PRO A 170 2.75 -13.45 19.09
CA PRO A 170 4.07 -13.14 19.60
C PRO A 170 5.09 -14.17 19.16
N VAL A 171 6.08 -13.72 18.38
CA VAL A 171 7.28 -14.50 18.09
C VAL A 171 8.14 -14.49 19.38
N LYS A 172 8.28 -15.66 20.01
CA LYS A 172 9.21 -15.86 21.14
C LYS A 172 10.64 -15.50 20.75
N PRO A 173 11.38 -14.75 21.56
CA PRO A 173 12.80 -14.50 21.29
C PRO A 173 13.61 -15.79 21.46
N SER A 174 14.26 -16.21 20.40
CA SER A 174 15.24 -17.29 20.43
C SER A 174 16.59 -16.75 20.85
N ARG A 175 17.21 -17.49 21.75
CA ARG A 175 18.41 -17.16 22.53
C ARG A 175 19.62 -16.83 21.66
N THR A 176 20.39 -15.85 22.18
CA THR A 176 21.79 -15.53 21.93
C THR A 176 22.67 -16.73 21.57
N ALA A 177 23.41 -16.61 20.47
CA ALA A 177 24.63 -17.36 20.22
C ALA A 177 25.80 -16.41 20.05
N LYS A 178 26.90 -16.77 20.72
CA LYS A 178 28.15 -16.09 20.96
C LYS A 178 29.01 -15.94 19.67
N PRO A 179 29.88 -14.91 19.55
CA PRO A 179 30.70 -14.71 18.36
C PRO A 179 31.98 -15.54 18.42
N GLY A 180 32.41 -16.02 17.26
CA GLY A 180 33.74 -16.56 17.06
C GLY A 180 33.81 -17.52 15.89
N ALA A 181 34.35 -17.05 14.77
CA ALA A 181 35.33 -17.73 13.93
C ALA A 181 35.50 -16.99 12.61
N THR A 182 36.70 -16.58 12.38
CA THR A 182 37.33 -16.07 11.18
C THR A 182 37.22 -17.11 10.05
N PHE A 183 36.77 -16.70 8.85
CA PHE A 183 36.94 -17.50 7.65
C PHE A 183 37.41 -16.64 6.47
N ASP A 184 38.54 -17.04 5.91
CA ASP A 184 39.13 -16.55 4.69
C ASP A 184 38.27 -16.85 3.44
N PRO A 185 38.37 -16.05 2.37
CA PRO A 185 37.57 -16.20 1.19
C PRO A 185 38.16 -17.23 0.20
N PRO A 186 37.38 -18.10 -0.37
CA PRO A 186 37.80 -18.88 -1.53
C PRO A 186 37.44 -18.21 -2.85
N THR A 187 38.41 -18.26 -3.70
CA THR A 187 38.61 -17.93 -5.08
C THR A 187 37.42 -18.17 -6.05
N LEU A 188 37.31 -17.22 -6.98
CA LEU A 188 36.44 -17.22 -8.16
C LEU A 188 36.60 -18.47 -9.04
N ALA A 189 35.49 -19.13 -9.35
CA ALA A 189 35.35 -20.01 -10.50
C ALA A 189 34.22 -19.51 -11.41
N LYS A 190 34.57 -19.40 -12.70
CA LYS A 190 33.82 -18.86 -13.83
C LYS A 190 32.62 -19.76 -14.21
N PRO A 191 31.52 -19.21 -14.72
CA PRO A 191 30.29 -19.96 -14.99
C PRO A 191 30.35 -20.72 -16.33
N ALA A 192 29.90 -21.95 -16.31
CA ALA A 192 29.54 -22.68 -17.50
C ALA A 192 28.05 -22.50 -17.80
N ALA A 193 27.75 -22.16 -19.03
CA ALA A 193 26.40 -22.12 -19.58
C ALA A 193 25.93 -23.54 -19.85
N SER A 194 24.64 -23.84 -19.59
CA SER A 194 23.87 -24.81 -20.39
C SER A 194 22.40 -24.84 -20.00
N ALA A 195 21.61 -24.53 -20.98
CA ALA A 195 20.57 -25.32 -21.61
C ALA A 195 19.20 -25.40 -20.91
N SER A 196 18.26 -24.87 -21.63
CA SER A 196 16.82 -25.05 -21.55
C SER A 196 16.41 -26.52 -21.76
N GLY A 197 15.50 -26.99 -20.88
CA GLY A 197 14.74 -28.24 -21.07
C GLY A 197 13.46 -28.18 -20.22
N PRO A 198 12.37 -28.85 -20.62
CA PRO A 198 11.01 -28.56 -20.16
C PRO A 198 10.70 -29.10 -18.77
N ALA A 199 9.73 -28.40 -18.16
CA ALA A 199 9.24 -28.58 -16.80
C ALA A 199 8.87 -30.03 -16.47
N SER A 200 9.55 -30.57 -15.46
CA SER A 200 9.10 -31.73 -14.69
C SER A 200 8.60 -31.20 -13.34
N ALA A 201 7.51 -31.77 -12.85
CA ALA A 201 6.87 -31.39 -11.58
C ALA A 201 7.88 -31.53 -10.43
N ALA A 202 8.49 -30.40 -10.06
CA ALA A 202 9.50 -30.34 -9.00
C ALA A 202 8.84 -30.01 -7.67
N THR A 203 8.94 -30.93 -6.73
CA THR A 203 8.65 -30.75 -5.31
C THR A 203 9.64 -29.73 -4.70
N GLY A 204 9.38 -28.44 -4.87
CA GLY A 204 10.21 -27.38 -4.30
C GLY A 204 9.59 -26.82 -3.03
N ARG A 205 10.42 -26.56 -2.01
CA ARG A 205 9.99 -26.01 -0.72
C ARG A 205 9.68 -24.51 -0.75
N TYR A 206 10.02 -23.82 -1.83
CA TYR A 206 9.90 -22.36 -1.93
C TYR A 206 9.19 -21.94 -3.19
N ILE A 207 8.37 -20.92 -3.06
CA ILE A 207 7.67 -20.25 -4.18
C ILE A 207 7.94 -18.76 -4.10
N VAL A 208 7.91 -18.07 -5.24
CA VAL A 208 8.02 -16.61 -5.30
C VAL A 208 6.65 -16.05 -5.69
N GLN A 209 5.97 -15.41 -4.75
CA GLN A 209 4.68 -14.76 -5.01
C GLN A 209 4.90 -13.36 -5.57
N VAL A 210 4.30 -13.09 -6.73
CA VAL A 210 4.38 -11.82 -7.46
C VAL A 210 3.22 -10.91 -7.11
N GLY A 211 2.03 -11.47 -6.88
CA GLY A 211 0.85 -10.72 -6.54
C GLY A 211 -0.32 -11.60 -6.11
N ALA A 212 -1.35 -10.98 -5.56
CA ALA A 212 -2.62 -11.61 -5.23
C ALA A 212 -3.77 -10.73 -5.76
N PHE A 213 -4.77 -11.34 -6.37
CA PHE A 213 -5.86 -10.67 -7.07
C PHE A 213 -7.21 -11.20 -6.59
N SER A 214 -8.20 -10.34 -6.50
CA SER A 214 -9.60 -10.73 -6.26
C SER A 214 -10.27 -11.28 -7.52
N SER A 215 -9.74 -10.98 -8.71
CA SER A 215 -10.24 -11.46 -10.00
C SER A 215 -9.33 -12.53 -10.58
N ARG A 216 -9.94 -13.68 -10.93
CA ARG A 216 -9.27 -14.79 -11.60
C ARG A 216 -8.68 -14.36 -12.95
N GLU A 217 -9.47 -13.67 -13.75
CA GLU A 217 -9.11 -13.23 -15.09
C GLU A 217 -7.85 -12.33 -15.09
N ARG A 218 -7.77 -11.40 -14.13
CA ARG A 218 -6.59 -10.54 -13.96
C ARG A 218 -5.35 -11.32 -13.54
N ALA A 219 -5.51 -12.29 -12.66
CA ALA A 219 -4.40 -13.14 -12.23
C ALA A 219 -3.89 -14.00 -13.40
N GLU A 220 -4.79 -14.60 -14.18
CA GLU A 220 -4.44 -15.43 -15.36
C GLU A 220 -3.78 -14.60 -16.47
N THR A 221 -4.30 -13.40 -16.74
CA THR A 221 -3.70 -12.48 -17.73
C THR A 221 -2.27 -12.10 -17.34
N LEU A 222 -2.05 -11.79 -16.05
CA LEU A 222 -0.71 -11.49 -15.58
C LEU A 222 0.19 -12.72 -15.64
N ALA A 223 -0.28 -13.87 -15.17
CA ALA A 223 0.48 -15.12 -15.14
C ALA A 223 0.96 -15.52 -16.54
N LYS A 224 0.09 -15.46 -17.55
CA LYS A 224 0.44 -15.69 -18.96
C LYS A 224 1.52 -14.73 -19.46
N ARG A 225 1.43 -13.44 -19.09
CA ARG A 225 2.39 -12.43 -19.53
C ARG A 225 3.80 -12.63 -18.97
N ILE A 226 3.91 -13.19 -17.78
CA ILE A 226 5.19 -13.33 -17.06
C ILE A 226 5.66 -14.78 -16.94
N ASP A 227 4.93 -15.74 -17.49
CA ASP A 227 5.19 -17.18 -17.39
C ASP A 227 5.19 -17.66 -15.92
N ALA A 228 4.08 -17.40 -15.23
CA ALA A 228 3.86 -17.73 -13.84
C ALA A 228 2.61 -18.61 -13.67
N HIS A 229 2.44 -19.20 -12.48
CA HIS A 229 1.28 -20.03 -12.15
C HIS A 229 0.29 -19.24 -11.29
N VAL A 230 -1.02 -19.56 -11.44
CA VAL A 230 -2.08 -19.02 -10.60
C VAL A 230 -2.55 -20.09 -9.65
N THR A 231 -2.62 -19.75 -8.36
CA THR A 231 -3.21 -20.61 -7.32
C THR A 231 -4.33 -19.86 -6.59
N SER A 232 -5.42 -20.55 -6.29
CA SER A 232 -6.52 -19.98 -5.49
C SER A 232 -6.36 -20.36 -4.02
N GLY A 233 -6.73 -19.45 -3.12
CA GLY A 233 -6.74 -19.73 -1.68
C GLY A 233 -7.23 -18.51 -0.90
N GLY A 234 -8.14 -18.71 0.06
CA GLY A 234 -8.68 -17.64 0.90
C GLY A 234 -9.41 -16.53 0.11
N GLY A 235 -10.11 -16.88 -0.98
CA GLY A 235 -10.86 -15.92 -1.80
C GLY A 235 -9.99 -15.05 -2.74
N LEU A 236 -8.69 -15.33 -2.84
CA LEU A 236 -7.76 -14.59 -3.69
C LEU A 236 -7.05 -15.52 -4.69
N TRP A 237 -6.73 -14.97 -5.86
CA TRP A 237 -5.95 -15.60 -6.93
C TRP A 237 -4.51 -15.10 -6.86
N ARG A 238 -3.57 -15.99 -6.53
CA ARG A 238 -2.15 -15.66 -6.33
C ARG A 238 -1.34 -16.06 -7.54
N VAL A 239 -0.53 -15.14 -8.05
CA VAL A 239 0.41 -15.37 -9.15
C VAL A 239 1.78 -15.69 -8.56
N ARG A 240 2.35 -16.84 -8.94
CA ARG A 240 3.54 -17.42 -8.31
C ARG A 240 4.51 -17.98 -9.35
N PHE A 241 5.82 -17.79 -9.08
CA PHE A 241 6.90 -18.49 -9.77
C PHE A 241 7.39 -19.69 -8.95
N GLY A 242 7.91 -20.68 -9.60
CA GLY A 242 8.43 -21.89 -8.98
C GLY A 242 7.47 -23.06 -9.09
N PRO A 243 7.64 -24.13 -8.32
CA PRO A 243 8.40 -24.22 -7.06
C PRO A 243 9.92 -24.27 -7.21
N TYR A 244 10.65 -23.78 -6.19
CA TYR A 244 12.10 -23.78 -6.14
C TYR A 244 12.62 -24.75 -5.07
N PRO A 245 13.70 -25.50 -5.33
CA PRO A 245 14.22 -26.51 -4.40
C PRO A 245 14.93 -25.88 -3.18
N SER A 246 15.42 -24.66 -3.30
CA SER A 246 16.13 -23.95 -2.23
C SER A 246 15.77 -22.47 -2.16
N GLN A 247 16.02 -21.84 -1.01
CA GLN A 247 15.85 -20.41 -0.83
C GLN A 247 16.75 -19.60 -1.77
N GLN A 248 17.96 -20.09 -2.06
CA GLN A 248 18.90 -19.45 -2.98
C GLN A 248 18.35 -19.47 -4.42
N ALA A 249 17.75 -20.59 -4.86
CA ALA A 249 17.08 -20.67 -6.15
C ALA A 249 15.85 -19.73 -6.22
N ALA A 250 15.10 -19.59 -5.13
CA ALA A 250 13.99 -18.65 -5.04
C ALA A 250 14.44 -17.19 -5.09
N GLN A 251 15.64 -16.86 -4.59
CA GLN A 251 16.23 -15.51 -4.75
C GLN A 251 16.53 -15.18 -6.21
N ALA A 252 16.97 -16.16 -7.02
CA ALA A 252 17.08 -15.98 -8.47
C ALA A 252 15.70 -15.70 -9.10
N GLY A 253 14.65 -16.37 -8.61
CA GLY A 253 13.27 -16.11 -9.00
C GLY A 253 12.80 -14.69 -8.67
N ILE A 254 13.19 -14.13 -7.52
CA ILE A 254 12.91 -12.70 -7.18
C ILE A 254 13.59 -11.76 -8.18
N ARG A 255 14.86 -12.00 -8.53
CA ARG A 255 15.56 -11.16 -9.51
C ARG A 255 14.90 -11.24 -10.88
N ALA A 256 14.46 -12.41 -11.30
CA ALA A 256 13.71 -12.59 -12.54
C ALA A 256 12.35 -11.88 -12.50
N ALA A 257 11.65 -11.92 -11.37
CA ALA A 257 10.42 -11.18 -11.16
C ALA A 257 10.64 -9.66 -11.21
N ALA A 258 11.70 -9.16 -10.56
CA ALA A 258 12.08 -7.75 -10.57
C ALA A 258 12.41 -7.26 -11.99
N ALA A 259 13.14 -8.04 -12.78
CA ALA A 259 13.44 -7.74 -14.18
C ALA A 259 12.17 -7.69 -15.07
N LYS A 260 11.10 -8.40 -14.69
CA LYS A 260 9.79 -8.36 -15.35
C LYS A 260 8.87 -7.25 -14.80
N GLY A 261 9.37 -6.36 -13.94
CA GLY A 261 8.62 -5.23 -13.37
C GLY A 261 7.95 -5.53 -12.01
N PHE A 262 8.36 -6.59 -11.31
CA PHE A 262 7.81 -6.97 -10.01
C PHE A 262 8.87 -6.99 -8.90
N PRO A 263 9.43 -5.83 -8.51
CA PRO A 263 10.49 -5.77 -7.49
C PRO A 263 10.02 -6.21 -6.10
N ASN A 264 8.71 -6.27 -5.87
CA ASN A 264 8.09 -6.62 -4.60
C ASN A 264 7.72 -8.12 -4.48
N ALA A 265 8.21 -8.97 -5.37
CA ALA A 265 8.01 -10.42 -5.28
C ALA A 265 8.61 -10.98 -3.99
N ARG A 266 7.92 -11.95 -3.35
CA ARG A 266 8.31 -12.52 -2.05
C ARG A 266 8.52 -14.01 -2.13
N ILE A 267 9.56 -14.50 -1.45
CA ILE A 267 9.76 -15.94 -1.22
C ILE A 267 8.79 -16.36 -0.12
N MET A 268 8.07 -17.45 -0.37
CA MET A 268 7.18 -18.09 0.58
C MET A 268 7.50 -19.60 0.63
N ALA A 269 7.20 -20.22 1.77
CA ALA A 269 7.21 -21.67 1.84
C ALA A 269 6.11 -22.23 0.91
N ASN A 270 6.41 -23.34 0.22
CA ASN A 270 5.43 -24.04 -0.59
C ASN A 270 4.68 -25.01 0.31
N ASP A 271 3.56 -24.57 0.87
CA ASP A 271 2.72 -25.36 1.79
C ASP A 271 1.83 -26.38 1.04
N GLY A 272 2.25 -26.83 -0.14
CA GLY A 272 1.70 -27.99 -0.86
C GLY A 272 0.18 -28.14 -0.81
N GLN A 273 -0.59 -27.16 -1.30
CA GLN A 273 -2.02 -27.30 -1.63
C GLN A 273 -2.24 -27.15 -3.13
#